data_8324a93990d3e34fbf8b3ecf3089739c
#
_entry.id   8324a93990d3e34fbf8b3ecf3089739c
#
_cell.length_a   1.000
_cell.length_b   1.000
_cell.length_c   1.000
_cell.angle_alpha   90.00
_cell.angle_beta   90.00
_cell.angle_gamma   90.00
#
_symmetry.space_group_name_H-M   'P 1'
#
loop_
_entity.id
_entity.type
_entity.pdbx_description
1 polymer ?
#
loop_
_entity_poly.entity_id
_entity_poly.type
_entity_poly.pdbx_seq_one_letter_code
_entity_poly.pdbx_strand_id
1 'polypeptide(L)'
;RNTAAPLAVASLDKSLTADAGVPVSAGSNVANVSGGPAVKSEGDAPAAPVVPAAPLRTGPLKPVSGGILNGRALSLPPPSYPETAKRARASGLVEVEVVIDINGKVISAKAVRGPSLLLQAAEMAARLARFTPTLLSGQPVRVVGLINYNFSLQQ
;
A
#
# COMPACT_ATOMS: atom_id res chain seq x y z
N ARG A 1 -42.94 -35.18 12.99
CA ARG A 1 -42.84 -35.97 11.80
C ARG A 1 -42.22 -35.15 10.70
N ASN A 2 -41.01 -35.48 10.53
CA ASN A 2 -40.46 -36.00 9.30
C ASN A 2 -40.14 -34.92 8.29
N THR A 3 -39.09 -34.83 7.72
CA THR A 3 -38.18 -35.78 7.13
C THR A 3 -37.13 -34.96 6.41
N ALA A 4 -35.93 -35.23 6.77
CA ALA A 4 -34.94 -35.66 5.82
C ALA A 4 -34.61 -34.71 4.66
N ALA A 5 -33.43 -34.18 4.75
CA ALA A 5 -32.60 -33.86 3.60
C ALA A 5 -32.35 -35.09 2.74
N PRO A 6 -32.05 -34.87 1.49
CA PRO A 6 -30.81 -35.41 0.99
C PRO A 6 -30.00 -34.36 0.27
N LEU A 7 -28.73 -34.20 0.65
CA LEU A 7 -27.66 -34.82 -0.10
C LEU A 7 -27.79 -34.66 -1.60
N ALA A 8 -27.15 -33.70 -2.12
CA ALA A 8 -26.60 -33.79 -3.46
C ALA A 8 -25.11 -33.46 -3.34
N VAL A 9 -24.48 -34.52 -3.25
CA VAL A 9 -23.11 -34.82 -3.54
C VAL A 9 -22.76 -34.41 -4.95
N ALA A 10 -21.53 -34.05 -5.08
CA ALA A 10 -20.67 -34.36 -6.19
C ALA A 10 -20.96 -33.67 -7.51
N SER A 11 -20.02 -32.92 -7.85
CA SER A 11 -19.27 -33.17 -9.08
C SER A 11 -17.92 -32.57 -8.93
N LEU A 12 -17.13 -33.40 -8.58
CA LEU A 12 -15.83 -33.68 -9.15
C LEU A 12 -15.88 -33.44 -10.66
N ASP A 13 -15.27 -32.41 -11.13
CA ASP A 13 -14.78 -32.40 -12.48
C ASP A 13 -13.31 -32.09 -12.48
N LYS A 14 -12.64 -33.15 -12.62
CA LYS A 14 -11.24 -33.35 -12.88
C LYS A 14 -11.05 -33.14 -14.37
N SER A 15 -10.53 -32.04 -14.73
CA SER A 15 -9.94 -31.86 -16.04
C SER A 15 -8.47 -31.51 -15.91
N LEU A 16 -7.74 -32.58 -15.80
CA LEU A 16 -6.38 -32.67 -16.25
C LEU A 16 -6.36 -32.45 -17.77
N THR A 17 -5.71 -31.44 -18.21
CA THR A 17 -5.03 -31.49 -19.48
C THR A 17 -3.69 -30.79 -19.29
N ALA A 18 -2.74 -31.65 -19.08
CA ALA A 18 -1.38 -31.39 -19.44
C ALA A 18 -1.35 -31.29 -20.95
N ASP A 19 -0.77 -30.23 -21.44
CA ASP A 19 -0.11 -30.30 -22.72
C ASP A 19 1.14 -29.44 -22.67
N ALA A 20 2.20 -30.15 -22.85
CA ALA A 20 3.53 -29.72 -23.09
C ALA A 20 3.62 -29.18 -24.51
N GLY A 21 4.18 -28.04 -24.62
CA GLY A 21 4.52 -27.47 -25.91
C GLY A 21 5.62 -26.45 -25.77
N VAL A 22 6.81 -26.90 -25.58
CA VAL A 22 8.02 -26.12 -25.81
C VAL A 22 8.46 -26.35 -27.26
N PRO A 23 8.61 -25.34 -28.07
CA PRO A 23 9.58 -25.40 -29.14
C PRO A 23 10.81 -24.60 -28.77
N VAL A 24 11.83 -25.32 -28.48
CA VAL A 24 13.18 -24.86 -28.60
C VAL A 24 13.45 -24.61 -30.08
N SER A 25 13.71 -23.41 -30.45
CA SER A 25 14.35 -23.15 -31.74
C SER A 25 15.68 -22.50 -31.46
N ALA A 26 16.66 -23.35 -31.53
CA ALA A 26 18.04 -22.98 -31.75
C ALA A 26 18.15 -22.37 -33.15
N GLY A 27 18.70 -21.20 -33.21
CA GLY A 27 19.08 -20.54 -34.42
C GLY A 27 20.43 -19.86 -34.22
N SER A 28 21.45 -20.66 -34.28
CA SER A 28 22.80 -20.20 -34.53
C SER A 28 22.85 -19.45 -35.85
N ASN A 29 23.40 -18.29 -35.86
CA ASN A 29 24.08 -17.83 -37.04
C ASN A 29 25.26 -16.94 -36.70
N VAL A 30 26.37 -17.54 -36.83
CA VAL A 30 27.67 -16.97 -36.95
C VAL A 30 27.86 -16.46 -38.39
N ALA A 31 28.31 -15.29 -38.54
CA ALA A 31 29.14 -14.83 -39.66
C ALA A 31 29.55 -13.40 -39.36
N ASN A 32 30.73 -13.19 -38.90
CA ASN A 32 31.94 -13.03 -39.62
C ASN A 32 31.81 -12.07 -40.79
N VAL A 33 32.59 -11.01 -40.71
CA VAL A 33 33.43 -10.35 -41.71
C VAL A 33 33.88 -9.01 -41.15
N SER A 34 35.05 -8.85 -40.62
CA SER A 34 36.29 -8.45 -41.25
C SER A 34 36.21 -7.25 -42.21
N GLY A 35 36.90 -6.19 -41.84
CA GLY A 35 37.27 -5.11 -42.74
C GLY A 35 37.26 -3.73 -42.08
N GLY A 36 38.40 -3.28 -41.55
CA GLY A 36 38.70 -1.89 -41.24
C GLY A 36 38.74 -0.99 -42.49
N PRO A 37 39.13 0.25 -42.43
CA PRO A 37 40.22 0.78 -41.63
C PRO A 37 39.91 2.09 -40.90
N ALA A 38 40.84 2.43 -40.06
CA ALA A 38 41.00 3.65 -39.32
C ALA A 38 40.69 4.94 -40.09
N VAL A 39 39.88 5.80 -39.52
CA VAL A 39 40.00 7.23 -39.70
C VAL A 39 40.20 7.87 -38.35
N LYS A 40 41.41 8.34 -38.16
CA LYS A 40 41.75 9.31 -37.16
C LYS A 40 40.94 10.58 -37.44
N SER A 41 40.16 11.02 -36.48
CA SER A 41 39.79 12.41 -36.36
C SER A 41 40.08 12.81 -34.93
N GLU A 42 41.24 13.45 -34.82
CA GLU A 42 41.54 14.32 -33.72
C GLU A 42 40.56 15.47 -33.79
N GLY A 43 39.69 15.49 -32.84
CA GLY A 43 38.83 16.62 -32.50
C GLY A 43 38.96 16.83 -31.03
N ASP A 44 39.98 17.57 -30.68
CA ASP A 44 40.15 18.16 -29.36
C ASP A 44 38.95 19.08 -29.07
N ALA A 45 38.06 18.59 -28.27
CA ALA A 45 37.06 19.41 -27.59
C ALA A 45 37.32 19.27 -26.10
N PRO A 46 37.58 20.36 -25.37
CA PRO A 46 37.76 20.28 -23.94
C PRO A 46 36.46 19.77 -23.31
N ALA A 47 36.53 18.56 -22.80
CA ALA A 47 35.48 17.99 -21.99
C ALA A 47 35.25 18.90 -20.78
N ALA A 48 34.13 19.59 -20.77
CA ALA A 48 33.64 20.23 -19.58
C ALA A 48 33.51 19.15 -18.46
N PRO A 49 33.93 19.44 -17.24
CA PRO A 49 33.77 18.47 -16.15
C PRO A 49 32.30 18.18 -16.01
N VAL A 50 31.88 17.01 -16.44
CA VAL A 50 30.61 16.43 -16.04
C VAL A 50 30.72 16.19 -14.54
N VAL A 51 30.24 17.16 -13.78
CA VAL A 51 29.89 16.92 -12.39
C VAL A 51 28.92 15.74 -12.39
N PRO A 52 29.27 14.62 -11.76
CA PRO A 52 28.30 13.55 -11.63
C PRO A 52 27.12 14.15 -10.90
N ALA A 53 26.01 14.30 -11.60
CA ALA A 53 24.75 14.64 -10.99
C ALA A 53 24.52 13.56 -9.93
N ALA A 54 24.59 13.96 -8.67
CA ALA A 54 24.24 13.07 -7.58
C ALA A 54 22.87 12.50 -7.91
N PRO A 55 22.68 11.19 -7.85
CA PRO A 55 21.39 10.61 -8.14
C PRO A 55 20.39 11.26 -7.19
N LEU A 56 19.47 12.03 -7.75
CA LEU A 56 18.29 12.46 -7.05
C LEU A 56 17.67 11.18 -6.51
N ARG A 57 17.78 10.97 -5.22
CA ARG A 57 17.15 9.86 -4.52
C ARG A 57 15.65 10.08 -4.57
N THR A 58 15.06 9.83 -5.71
CA THR A 58 13.62 9.69 -5.90
C THR A 58 13.16 8.29 -5.52
N GLY A 59 13.74 7.75 -4.46
CA GLY A 59 13.15 6.59 -3.81
C GLY A 59 11.96 7.07 -2.97
N PRO A 60 10.87 6.28 -2.88
CA PRO A 60 9.82 6.60 -1.94
C PRO A 60 10.47 6.70 -0.56
N LEU A 61 10.43 7.91 0.00
CA LEU A 61 10.91 8.14 1.36
C LEU A 61 10.17 7.15 2.27
N LYS A 62 10.92 6.33 2.97
CA LYS A 62 10.34 5.39 3.93
C LYS A 62 9.47 6.18 4.89
N PRO A 63 8.23 5.77 5.13
CA PRO A 63 7.35 6.50 6.02
C PRO A 63 7.95 6.54 7.42
N VAL A 64 7.91 7.70 8.03
CA VAL A 64 8.40 7.89 9.40
C VAL A 64 7.33 7.41 10.37
N SER A 65 7.73 6.63 11.36
CA SER A 65 6.81 6.20 12.40
C SER A 65 6.48 7.37 13.33
N GLY A 66 5.20 7.77 13.34
CA GLY A 66 4.72 8.91 14.13
C GLY A 66 4.12 8.53 15.50
N GLY A 67 4.04 7.24 15.83
CA GLY A 67 3.40 6.78 17.06
C GLY A 67 1.89 7.08 17.08
N ILE A 68 1.35 7.48 18.23
CA ILE A 68 -0.07 7.84 18.38
C ILE A 68 -0.29 9.26 17.86
N LEU A 69 -1.16 9.39 16.86
CA LEU A 69 -1.36 10.63 16.12
C LEU A 69 -2.58 11.46 16.56
N ASN A 70 -3.36 11.01 17.54
CA ASN A 70 -4.58 11.70 17.97
C ASN A 70 -4.35 13.19 18.29
N GLY A 71 -3.24 13.51 18.94
CA GLY A 71 -2.90 14.89 19.31
C GLY A 71 -2.42 15.77 18.16
N ARG A 72 -2.15 15.20 16.97
CA ARG A 72 -1.70 15.92 15.77
C ARG A 72 -2.79 16.05 14.71
N ALA A 73 -3.97 15.55 14.99
CA ALA A 73 -5.09 15.63 14.08
C ALA A 73 -5.63 17.07 14.03
N LEU A 74 -5.71 17.66 12.84
CA LEU A 74 -6.41 18.91 12.59
C LEU A 74 -7.92 18.70 12.60
N SER A 75 -8.35 17.56 12.09
CA SER A 75 -9.73 17.14 12.08
C SER A 75 -9.79 15.63 12.23
N LEU A 76 -10.44 15.18 13.28
CA LEU A 76 -10.68 13.78 13.56
C LEU A 76 -12.20 13.59 13.67
N PRO A 77 -12.88 13.26 12.56
CA PRO A 77 -14.31 13.07 12.59
C PRO A 77 -14.68 11.90 13.52
N PRO A 78 -15.73 12.03 14.33
CA PRO A 78 -16.20 10.93 15.15
C PRO A 78 -16.62 9.77 14.23
N PRO A 79 -16.27 8.54 14.59
CA PRO A 79 -16.66 7.39 13.79
C PRO A 79 -18.17 7.19 13.87
N SER A 80 -18.78 6.91 12.73
CA SER A 80 -20.19 6.56 12.67
C SER A 80 -20.41 5.22 13.34
N TYR A 81 -21.38 5.15 14.24
CA TYR A 81 -21.68 3.92 14.96
C TYR A 81 -22.59 3.02 14.13
N PRO A 82 -22.14 1.84 13.68
CA PRO A 82 -22.98 0.95 12.88
C PRO A 82 -24.15 0.40 13.68
N GLU A 83 -25.31 0.27 13.04
CA GLU A 83 -26.51 -0.26 13.68
C GLU A 83 -26.32 -1.71 14.17
N THR A 84 -25.54 -2.49 13.47
CA THR A 84 -25.17 -3.85 13.87
C THR A 84 -24.39 -3.85 15.18
N ALA A 85 -23.46 -2.91 15.33
CA ALA A 85 -22.67 -2.75 16.55
C ALA A 85 -23.53 -2.21 17.71
N LYS A 86 -24.48 -1.32 17.43
CA LYS A 86 -25.46 -0.86 18.44
C LYS A 86 -26.31 -1.99 18.98
N ARG A 87 -26.85 -2.82 18.09
CA ARG A 87 -27.67 -3.99 18.48
C ARG A 87 -26.86 -5.01 19.28
N ALA A 88 -25.61 -5.22 18.91
CA ALA A 88 -24.69 -6.09 19.63
C ALA A 88 -24.10 -5.47 20.89
N ARG A 89 -24.40 -4.18 21.18
CA ARG A 89 -23.80 -3.39 22.27
C ARG A 89 -22.26 -3.44 22.26
N ALA A 90 -21.68 -3.49 21.07
CA ALA A 90 -20.24 -3.55 20.89
C ALA A 90 -19.64 -2.17 21.16
N SER A 91 -18.91 -2.01 22.23
CA SER A 91 -18.19 -0.78 22.60
C SER A 91 -16.73 -1.10 22.87
N GLY A 92 -15.90 -0.10 22.88
CA GLY A 92 -14.48 -0.26 23.19
C GLY A 92 -13.55 0.61 22.36
N LEU A 93 -12.27 0.43 22.60
CA LEU A 93 -11.20 1.13 21.90
C LEU A 93 -10.87 0.42 20.59
N VAL A 94 -10.79 1.17 19.51
CA VAL A 94 -10.35 0.69 18.20
C VAL A 94 -9.08 1.43 17.83
N GLU A 95 -8.02 0.67 17.57
CA GLU A 95 -6.75 1.20 17.07
C GLU A 95 -6.71 1.05 15.55
N VAL A 96 -6.45 2.15 14.87
CA VAL A 96 -6.36 2.21 13.41
C VAL A 96 -4.97 2.69 13.02
N GLU A 97 -4.25 1.87 12.28
CA GLU A 97 -3.00 2.29 11.64
C GLU A 97 -3.33 3.14 10.41
N VAL A 98 -2.72 4.29 10.33
CA VAL A 98 -2.92 5.21 9.20
C VAL A 98 -1.60 5.59 8.57
N VAL A 99 -1.65 5.77 7.27
CA VAL A 99 -0.55 6.37 6.51
C VAL A 99 -0.99 7.75 6.05
N ILE A 100 -0.23 8.74 6.45
CA ILE A 100 -0.49 10.15 6.15
C ILE A 100 0.47 10.59 5.05
N ASP A 101 -0.06 11.26 4.06
CA ASP A 101 0.73 11.83 2.97
C ASP A 101 1.41 13.15 3.39
N ILE A 102 2.29 13.62 2.53
CA ILE A 102 3.02 14.89 2.70
C ILE A 102 2.12 16.10 2.90
N ASN A 103 0.87 16.03 2.45
CA ASN A 103 -0.13 17.08 2.62
C ASN A 103 -0.98 16.95 3.90
N GLY A 104 -0.70 15.99 4.75
CA GLY A 104 -1.51 15.72 5.95
C GLY A 104 -2.80 14.94 5.69
N LYS A 105 -2.98 14.39 4.50
CA LYS A 105 -4.14 13.58 4.14
C LYS A 105 -3.88 12.10 4.42
N VAL A 106 -4.86 11.40 4.98
CA VAL A 106 -4.79 9.96 5.15
C VAL A 106 -4.99 9.28 3.79
N ILE A 107 -3.98 8.53 3.36
CA ILE A 107 -3.98 7.76 2.11
C ILE A 107 -4.27 6.28 2.33
N SER A 108 -4.05 5.80 3.55
CA SER A 108 -4.38 4.43 3.96
C SER A 108 -4.82 4.41 5.41
N ALA A 109 -5.82 3.61 5.72
CA ALA A 109 -6.27 3.35 7.08
C ALA A 109 -6.62 1.88 7.20
N LYS A 110 -6.12 1.24 8.25
CA LYS A 110 -6.35 -0.17 8.55
C LYS A 110 -6.54 -0.34 10.04
N ALA A 111 -7.68 -0.87 10.46
CA ALA A 111 -7.89 -1.20 11.85
C ALA A 111 -7.05 -2.42 12.25
N VAL A 112 -6.27 -2.27 13.29
CA VAL A 112 -5.32 -3.30 13.78
C VAL A 112 -5.79 -3.97 15.06
N ARG A 113 -6.63 -3.27 15.84
CA ARG A 113 -7.17 -3.78 17.11
C ARG A 113 -8.54 -3.19 17.40
N GLY A 114 -9.41 -3.98 17.98
CA GLY A 114 -10.73 -3.57 18.44
C GLY A 114 -11.85 -4.58 18.12
N PRO A 115 -13.08 -4.29 18.53
CA PRO A 115 -14.23 -5.12 18.21
C PRO A 115 -14.49 -5.16 16.71
N SER A 116 -14.66 -6.35 16.15
CA SER A 116 -14.80 -6.56 14.70
C SER A 116 -15.92 -5.74 14.05
N LEU A 117 -17.03 -5.53 14.76
CA LEU A 117 -18.16 -4.75 14.27
C LEU A 117 -17.87 -3.24 14.17
N LEU A 118 -16.82 -2.76 14.83
CA LEU A 118 -16.43 -1.36 14.87
C LEU A 118 -15.23 -1.03 13.99
N LEU A 119 -14.46 -2.05 13.55
CA LEU A 119 -13.25 -1.86 12.76
C LEU A 119 -13.51 -1.07 11.49
N GLN A 120 -14.53 -1.47 10.74
CA GLN A 120 -14.87 -0.84 9.47
C GLN A 120 -15.28 0.63 9.65
N ALA A 121 -16.07 0.92 10.69
CA ALA A 121 -16.49 2.29 10.98
C ALA A 121 -15.29 3.18 11.37
N ALA A 122 -14.36 2.65 12.14
CA ALA A 122 -13.15 3.35 12.53
C ALA A 122 -12.23 3.63 11.31
N GLU A 123 -12.09 2.66 10.40
CA GLU A 123 -11.32 2.87 9.17
C GLU A 123 -11.90 3.96 8.27
N MET A 124 -13.22 3.96 8.12
CA MET A 124 -13.91 4.98 7.33
C MET A 124 -13.71 6.38 7.93
N ALA A 125 -13.85 6.51 9.24
CA ALA A 125 -13.60 7.77 9.93
C ALA A 125 -12.13 8.20 9.81
N ALA A 126 -11.19 7.27 9.95
CA ALA A 126 -9.77 7.55 9.83
C ALA A 126 -9.38 8.05 8.44
N ARG A 127 -10.01 7.56 7.37
CA ARG A 127 -9.77 8.05 5.99
C ARG A 127 -10.21 9.50 5.78
N LEU A 128 -11.19 9.95 6.54
CA LEU A 128 -11.67 11.33 6.50
C LEU A 128 -10.86 12.27 7.40
N ALA A 129 -10.03 11.71 8.27
CA ALA A 129 -9.19 12.50 9.17
C ALA A 129 -8.15 13.33 8.41
N ARG A 130 -7.81 14.48 8.99
CA ARG A 130 -6.79 15.37 8.47
C ARG A 130 -5.77 15.65 9.57
N PHE A 131 -4.52 15.68 9.15
CA PHE A 131 -3.39 15.87 10.05
C PHE A 131 -2.53 17.05 9.60
N THR A 132 -1.77 17.58 10.54
CA THR A 132 -0.73 18.54 10.20
C THR A 132 0.37 17.79 9.43
N PRO A 133 0.81 18.33 8.26
CA PRO A 133 1.95 17.79 7.56
C PRO A 133 3.17 17.68 8.46
N THR A 134 3.81 16.55 8.48
CA THR A 134 5.04 16.36 9.26
C THR A 134 6.23 16.71 8.40
N LEU A 135 7.05 17.62 8.90
CA LEU A 135 8.29 18.01 8.26
C LEU A 135 9.47 17.30 8.91
N LEU A 136 10.34 16.76 8.09
CA LEU A 136 11.63 16.24 8.51
C LEU A 136 12.71 17.03 7.79
N SER A 137 13.55 17.74 8.56
CA SER A 137 14.56 18.64 8.00
C SER A 137 13.98 19.67 7.00
N GLY A 138 12.78 20.18 7.28
CA GLY A 138 12.09 21.16 6.44
C GLY A 138 11.35 20.57 5.23
N GLN A 139 11.40 19.26 5.01
CA GLN A 139 10.70 18.60 3.91
C GLN A 139 9.50 17.80 4.42
N PRO A 140 8.35 17.90 3.76
CA PRO A 140 7.18 17.12 4.14
C PRO A 140 7.42 15.65 3.85
N VAL A 141 7.13 14.81 4.83
CA VAL A 141 7.34 13.36 4.76
C VAL A 141 6.05 12.59 5.04
N ARG A 142 5.97 11.38 4.49
CA ARG A 142 4.89 10.45 4.85
C ARG A 142 5.09 9.94 6.25
N VAL A 143 4.01 9.81 6.99
CA VAL A 143 4.01 9.32 8.37
C VAL A 143 3.07 8.14 8.50
N VAL A 144 3.54 7.10 9.16
CA VAL A 144 2.70 6.00 9.65
C VAL A 144 2.49 6.17 11.14
N GLY A 145 1.26 6.07 11.58
CA GLY A 145 0.95 6.16 12.98
C GLY A 145 -0.37 5.51 13.34
N LEU A 146 -0.71 5.55 14.60
CA LEU A 146 -1.91 4.95 15.17
C LEU A 146 -2.89 6.04 15.59
N ILE A 147 -4.16 5.80 15.28
CA ILE A 147 -5.28 6.59 15.78
C ILE A 147 -6.12 5.70 16.67
N ASN A 148 -6.49 6.23 17.84
CA ASN A 148 -7.34 5.54 18.78
C ASN A 148 -8.73 6.17 18.74
N TYR A 149 -9.73 5.36 18.39
CA TYR A 149 -11.14 5.72 18.45
C TYR A 149 -11.80 5.02 19.63
N ASN A 150 -12.48 5.78 20.47
CA ASN A 150 -13.26 5.23 21.58
C ASN A 150 -14.73 5.22 21.19
N PHE A 151 -15.29 4.02 21.09
CA PHE A 151 -16.70 3.81 20.85
C PHE A 151 -17.41 3.56 22.19
N SER A 152 -18.22 4.50 22.60
CA SER A 152 -19.09 4.38 23.75
C SER A 152 -20.55 4.40 23.32
N LEU A 153 -21.34 3.50 23.86
CA LEU A 153 -22.78 3.56 23.73
C LEU A 153 -23.29 4.68 24.62
N GLN A 154 -23.64 5.79 24.04
CA GLN A 154 -24.47 6.76 24.76
C GLN A 154 -25.89 6.24 24.72
N GLN A 155 -26.38 5.92 25.88
CA GLN A 155 -27.79 5.58 26.08
C GLN A 155 -28.63 6.86 26.03
#